data_85a804fb13b0c54caba9961471760a7e
#
_entry.id   85a804fb13b0c54caba9961471760a7e
#
_cell.length_a   1.000
_cell.length_b   1.000
_cell.length_c   1.000
_cell.angle_alpha   90.00
_cell.angle_beta   90.00
_cell.angle_gamma   90.00
#
_symmetry.space_group_name_H-M   'P 1'
#
loop_
_entity.id
_entity.type
_entity.pdbx_description
1 polymer ?
#
loop_
_entity_poly.entity_id
_entity_poly.type
_entity_poly.pdbx_seq_one_letter_code
_entity_poly.pdbx_strand_id
1 'polypeptide(L)'
;NKAVSIGFVIFGLGIYMLYNGPNTGVFFQLSLGVLIGTALGATAMSVPVSEVGKHFSNESRSMATGIVTAAASVGYFISPLFTKYSLSENGWESTLQSFMYFILFGLVASIFLIPNKNIKPNLKNPTKNQAFIPALKEAFSHKGYLLLNAGFFVCGFQITLVATHIPGYMQDRGLGGWSATIILALIGLFNIFGTLGMGYLGTKYSNKMLLSVLYFARAIVICIFIFLPPSLYTAIFFG
;
A
#
# COMPACT_ATOMS: atom_id res chain seq x y z
N ASN A 1 4.52 -15.48 -7.99
CA ASN A 1 5.32 -14.53 -8.78
C ASN A 1 4.72 -14.25 -10.15
N LYS A 2 4.13 -15.24 -10.85
CA LYS A 2 3.44 -14.97 -12.13
C LYS A 2 2.37 -13.88 -12.00
N ALA A 3 1.61 -13.89 -10.90
CA ALA A 3 0.58 -12.88 -10.67
C ALA A 3 1.15 -11.47 -10.57
N VAL A 4 2.29 -11.30 -9.88
CA VAL A 4 2.97 -9.99 -9.75
C VAL A 4 3.48 -9.50 -11.10
N SER A 5 4.14 -10.38 -11.89
CA SER A 5 4.62 -10.00 -13.22
C SER A 5 3.47 -9.64 -14.17
N ILE A 6 2.36 -10.39 -14.15
CA ILE A 6 1.15 -10.06 -14.90
C ILE A 6 0.58 -8.72 -14.42
N GLY A 7 0.56 -8.48 -13.11
CA GLY A 7 0.14 -7.21 -12.52
C GLY A 7 0.94 -6.02 -13.05
N PHE A 8 2.28 -6.12 -13.10
CA PHE A 8 3.13 -5.08 -13.70
C PHE A 8 2.86 -4.85 -15.18
N VAL A 9 2.60 -5.91 -15.96
CA VAL A 9 2.22 -5.78 -17.39
C VAL A 9 0.89 -5.02 -17.53
N ILE A 10 -0.12 -5.41 -16.75
CA ILE A 10 -1.43 -4.72 -16.77
C ILE A 10 -1.29 -3.27 -16.32
N PHE A 11 -0.43 -3.00 -15.31
CA PHE A 11 -0.16 -1.63 -14.86
C PHE A 11 0.46 -0.78 -15.97
N GLY A 12 1.49 -1.30 -16.64
CA GLY A 12 2.12 -0.64 -17.77
C GLY A 12 1.13 -0.35 -18.91
N LEU A 13 0.26 -1.30 -19.24
CA LEU A 13 -0.82 -1.09 -20.21
C LEU A 13 -1.78 0.01 -19.77
N GLY A 14 -2.18 0.05 -18.50
CA GLY A 14 -3.04 1.11 -17.95
C GLY A 14 -2.42 2.50 -18.08
N ILE A 15 -1.14 2.66 -17.71
CA ILE A 15 -0.43 3.94 -17.87
C ILE A 15 -0.23 4.30 -19.34
N TYR A 16 0.11 3.32 -20.20
CA TYR A 16 0.23 3.56 -21.63
C TYR A 16 -1.09 4.04 -22.26
N MET A 17 -2.20 3.44 -21.86
CA MET A 17 -3.53 3.88 -22.29
C MET A 17 -3.87 5.28 -21.78
N LEU A 18 -3.51 5.64 -20.54
CA LEU A 18 -3.69 7.01 -20.05
C LEU A 18 -2.86 8.03 -20.84
N TYR A 19 -1.67 7.66 -21.26
CA TYR A 19 -0.77 8.54 -22.00
C TYR A 19 -1.22 8.77 -23.45
N ASN A 20 -1.64 7.72 -24.16
CA ASN A 20 -1.94 7.77 -25.61
C ASN A 20 -3.44 7.77 -25.93
N GLY A 21 -4.30 7.60 -24.93
CA GLY A 21 -5.72 7.42 -25.17
C GLY A 21 -6.49 8.70 -25.38
N PRO A 22 -7.71 8.59 -25.97
CA PRO A 22 -8.59 9.74 -26.14
C PRO A 22 -9.05 10.29 -24.77
N ASN A 23 -9.13 11.61 -24.65
CA ASN A 23 -9.57 12.32 -23.45
C ASN A 23 -11.08 12.16 -23.22
N THR A 24 -11.57 10.92 -23.09
CA THR A 24 -12.97 10.60 -22.79
C THR A 24 -13.08 10.02 -21.38
N GLY A 25 -14.15 10.36 -20.65
CA GLY A 25 -14.36 9.87 -19.29
C GLY A 25 -14.41 8.35 -19.19
N VAL A 26 -14.99 7.67 -20.18
CA VAL A 26 -15.05 6.20 -20.22
C VAL A 26 -13.65 5.60 -20.36
N PHE A 27 -12.82 6.16 -21.22
CA PHE A 27 -11.47 5.67 -21.45
C PHE A 27 -10.58 5.87 -20.20
N PHE A 28 -10.73 7.02 -19.54
CA PHE A 28 -10.07 7.29 -18.28
C PHE A 28 -10.48 6.30 -17.18
N GLN A 29 -11.78 5.99 -17.06
CA GLN A 29 -12.29 5.01 -16.09
C GLN A 29 -11.78 3.60 -16.38
N LEU A 30 -11.71 3.18 -17.64
CA LEU A 30 -11.17 1.89 -18.03
C LEU A 30 -9.67 1.78 -17.72
N SER A 31 -8.90 2.79 -18.06
CA SER A 31 -7.46 2.80 -17.83
C SER A 31 -7.11 2.84 -16.34
N LEU A 32 -7.65 3.80 -15.62
CA LEU A 32 -7.33 4.03 -14.20
C LEU A 32 -8.11 3.06 -13.29
N GLY A 33 -9.42 2.91 -13.51
CA GLY A 33 -10.28 2.12 -12.64
C GLY A 33 -10.09 0.62 -12.85
N VAL A 34 -10.16 0.15 -14.10
CA VAL A 34 -10.12 -1.29 -14.38
C VAL A 34 -8.69 -1.80 -14.49
N LEU A 35 -7.87 -1.25 -15.37
CA LEU A 35 -6.51 -1.78 -15.60
C LEU A 35 -5.59 -1.51 -14.42
N ILE A 36 -5.44 -0.26 -14.00
CA ILE A 36 -4.56 0.07 -12.87
C ILE A 36 -5.13 -0.50 -11.57
N GLY A 37 -6.44 -0.47 -11.36
CA GLY A 37 -7.07 -1.07 -10.18
C GLY A 37 -6.84 -2.58 -10.07
N THR A 38 -6.97 -3.34 -11.16
CA THR A 38 -6.67 -4.79 -11.17
C THR A 38 -5.18 -5.06 -11.00
N ALA A 39 -4.31 -4.23 -11.58
CA ALA A 39 -2.87 -4.32 -11.42
C ALA A 39 -2.45 -4.11 -9.96
N LEU A 40 -2.99 -3.09 -9.29
CA LEU A 40 -2.76 -2.85 -7.86
C LEU A 40 -3.21 -4.03 -7.01
N GLY A 41 -4.34 -4.67 -7.33
CA GLY A 41 -4.78 -5.91 -6.67
C GLY A 41 -3.79 -7.07 -6.87
N ALA A 42 -3.27 -7.25 -8.07
CA ALA A 42 -2.32 -8.32 -8.40
C ALA A 42 -0.91 -8.09 -7.79
N THR A 43 -0.52 -6.84 -7.57
CA THR A 43 0.75 -6.44 -6.95
C THR A 43 0.61 -6.08 -5.47
N ALA A 44 -0.57 -6.32 -4.88
CA ALA A 44 -0.88 -5.96 -3.50
C ALA A 44 0.13 -6.52 -2.50
N MET A 45 0.28 -5.81 -1.39
CA MET A 45 1.18 -6.14 -0.28
C MET A 45 0.95 -7.55 0.30
N SER A 46 -0.24 -8.11 0.12
CA SER A 46 -0.58 -9.47 0.53
C SER A 46 0.30 -10.55 -0.11
N VAL A 47 0.79 -10.31 -1.34
CA VAL A 47 1.64 -11.28 -2.06
C VAL A 47 3.02 -11.41 -1.42
N PRO A 48 3.84 -10.36 -1.25
CA PRO A 48 5.14 -10.46 -0.59
C PRO A 48 5.02 -10.89 0.88
N VAL A 49 4.02 -10.41 1.62
CA VAL A 49 3.77 -10.82 3.01
C VAL A 49 3.44 -12.32 3.10
N SER A 50 2.65 -12.85 2.17
CA SER A 50 2.35 -14.29 2.09
C SER A 50 3.61 -15.11 1.84
N GLU A 51 4.51 -14.67 0.97
CA GLU A 51 5.77 -15.36 0.70
C GLU A 51 6.69 -15.35 1.93
N VAL A 52 6.82 -14.23 2.63
CA VAL A 52 7.54 -14.16 3.91
C VAL A 52 6.96 -15.17 4.91
N GLY A 53 5.63 -15.26 5.00
CA GLY A 53 4.96 -16.20 5.88
C GLY A 53 5.31 -17.67 5.64
N LYS A 54 5.73 -18.04 4.42
CA LYS A 54 6.11 -19.41 4.05
C LYS A 54 7.58 -19.76 4.38
N HIS A 55 8.45 -18.75 4.39
CA HIS A 55 9.91 -18.97 4.47
C HIS A 55 10.49 -18.70 5.86
N PHE A 56 9.82 -17.91 6.67
CA PHE A 56 10.29 -17.53 8.01
C PHE A 56 9.57 -18.29 9.12
N SER A 57 10.31 -18.59 10.21
CA SER A 57 9.75 -19.19 11.42
C SER A 57 8.74 -18.26 12.10
N ASN A 58 7.87 -18.80 12.96
CA ASN A 58 6.86 -17.99 13.66
C ASN A 58 7.49 -16.86 14.49
N GLU A 59 8.69 -17.07 15.02
CA GLU A 59 9.41 -16.07 15.85
C GLU A 59 9.90 -14.88 15.02
N SER A 60 10.42 -15.12 13.82
CA SER A 60 10.99 -14.08 12.94
C SER A 60 10.00 -13.52 11.90
N ARG A 61 8.83 -14.17 11.75
CA ARG A 61 7.81 -13.78 10.75
C ARG A 61 7.34 -12.34 10.92
N SER A 62 7.07 -11.90 12.15
CA SER A 62 6.60 -10.54 12.44
C SER A 62 7.62 -9.50 12.01
N MET A 63 8.89 -9.72 12.36
CA MET A 63 9.98 -8.79 11.97
C MET A 63 10.20 -8.80 10.45
N ALA A 64 10.22 -9.97 9.82
CA ALA A 64 10.37 -10.07 8.37
C ALA A 64 9.22 -9.39 7.60
N THR A 65 7.99 -9.52 8.09
CA THR A 65 6.82 -8.80 7.56
C THR A 65 6.98 -7.30 7.74
N GLY A 66 7.44 -6.84 8.92
CA GLY A 66 7.72 -5.43 9.20
C GLY A 66 8.74 -4.82 8.22
N ILE A 67 9.82 -5.54 7.91
CA ILE A 67 10.84 -5.10 6.95
C ILE A 67 10.25 -4.95 5.53
N VAL A 68 9.49 -5.94 5.07
CA VAL A 68 8.84 -5.89 3.75
C VAL A 68 7.85 -4.73 3.66
N THR A 69 7.09 -4.49 4.73
CA THR A 69 6.15 -3.36 4.79
C THR A 69 6.87 -2.02 4.84
N ALA A 70 7.98 -1.93 5.58
CA ALA A 70 8.81 -0.73 5.62
C ALA A 70 9.39 -0.39 4.23
N ALA A 71 9.80 -1.39 3.45
CA ALA A 71 10.27 -1.18 2.08
C ALA A 71 9.17 -0.56 1.18
N ALA A 72 7.90 -0.98 1.31
CA ALA A 72 6.80 -0.33 0.62
C ALA A 72 6.58 1.12 1.09
N SER A 73 6.80 1.38 2.38
CA SER A 73 6.67 2.72 2.96
C SER A 73 7.72 3.71 2.44
N VAL A 74 8.90 3.23 2.04
CA VAL A 74 9.90 4.04 1.31
C VAL A 74 9.29 4.58 0.01
N GLY A 75 8.53 3.76 -0.71
CA GLY A 75 7.79 4.20 -1.90
C GLY A 75 6.77 5.30 -1.58
N TYR A 76 6.02 5.16 -0.49
CA TYR A 76 5.07 6.18 -0.02
C TYR A 76 5.76 7.50 0.37
N PHE A 77 6.98 7.45 0.89
CA PHE A 77 7.76 8.65 1.20
C PHE A 77 8.28 9.35 -0.07
N ILE A 78 8.87 8.60 -1.00
CA ILE A 78 9.52 9.16 -2.19
C ILE A 78 8.50 9.60 -3.25
N SER A 79 7.41 8.84 -3.44
CA SER A 79 6.47 9.04 -4.54
C SER A 79 5.82 10.43 -4.57
N PRO A 80 5.30 11.01 -3.46
CA PRO A 80 4.72 12.36 -3.50
C PRO A 80 5.74 13.44 -3.87
N LEU A 81 6.96 13.34 -3.33
CA LEU A 81 8.05 14.28 -3.60
C LEU A 81 8.46 14.24 -5.07
N PHE A 82 8.69 13.03 -5.58
CA PHE A 82 9.01 12.81 -6.99
C PHE A 82 7.90 13.31 -7.92
N THR A 83 6.65 12.93 -7.62
CA THR A 83 5.49 13.32 -8.44
C THR A 83 5.33 14.84 -8.47
N LYS A 84 5.45 15.51 -7.32
CA LYS A 84 5.35 16.97 -7.27
C LYS A 84 6.46 17.66 -8.05
N TYR A 85 7.70 17.21 -7.89
CA TYR A 85 8.84 17.74 -8.63
C TYR A 85 8.68 17.52 -10.14
N SER A 86 8.43 16.29 -10.57
CA SER A 86 8.27 15.94 -11.97
C SER A 86 7.11 16.70 -12.63
N LEU A 87 5.98 16.83 -11.92
CA LEU A 87 4.81 17.52 -12.43
C LEU A 87 5.04 19.03 -12.59
N SER A 88 5.82 19.65 -11.67
CA SER A 88 6.11 21.07 -11.74
C SER A 88 7.13 21.44 -12.83
N GLU A 89 8.12 20.57 -13.08
CA GLU A 89 9.21 20.86 -14.03
C GLU A 89 8.89 20.35 -15.44
N ASN A 90 8.28 19.18 -15.57
CA ASN A 90 8.16 18.46 -16.84
C ASN A 90 6.72 18.23 -17.31
N GLY A 91 5.73 18.61 -16.49
CA GLY A 91 4.32 18.39 -16.77
C GLY A 91 3.85 16.94 -16.57
N TRP A 92 2.57 16.71 -16.81
CA TRP A 92 1.92 15.44 -16.49
C TRP A 92 2.32 14.29 -17.43
N GLU A 93 2.59 14.59 -18.71
CA GLU A 93 3.00 13.59 -19.71
C GLU A 93 4.33 12.95 -19.36
N SER A 94 5.34 13.77 -19.08
CA SER A 94 6.69 13.31 -18.70
C SER A 94 6.67 12.59 -17.34
N THR A 95 5.78 13.01 -16.45
CA THR A 95 5.56 12.32 -15.17
C THR A 95 5.03 10.90 -15.39
N LEU A 96 4.03 10.72 -16.26
CA LEU A 96 3.53 9.39 -16.62
C LEU A 96 4.60 8.52 -17.28
N GLN A 97 5.41 9.08 -18.17
CA GLN A 97 6.54 8.35 -18.76
C GLN A 97 7.53 7.88 -17.69
N SER A 98 7.83 8.72 -16.71
CA SER A 98 8.71 8.33 -15.60
C SER A 98 8.12 7.16 -14.79
N PHE A 99 6.82 7.15 -14.55
CA PHE A 99 6.16 6.01 -13.92
C PHE A 99 6.24 4.73 -14.77
N MET A 100 6.19 4.82 -16.09
CA MET A 100 6.41 3.66 -16.97
C MET A 100 7.79 3.04 -16.75
N TYR A 101 8.84 3.85 -16.58
CA TYR A 101 10.18 3.33 -16.28
C TYR A 101 10.24 2.61 -14.92
N PHE A 102 9.58 3.15 -13.87
CA PHE A 102 9.49 2.47 -12.59
C PHE A 102 8.72 1.14 -12.68
N ILE A 103 7.66 1.08 -13.49
CA ILE A 103 6.89 -0.15 -13.73
C ILE A 103 7.74 -1.18 -14.47
N LEU A 104 8.49 -0.77 -15.49
CA LEU A 104 9.42 -1.65 -16.21
C LEU A 104 10.51 -2.19 -15.28
N PHE A 105 11.07 -1.35 -14.42
CA PHE A 105 12.02 -1.80 -13.41
C PHE A 105 11.39 -2.82 -12.45
N GLY A 106 10.17 -2.56 -11.97
CA GLY A 106 9.42 -3.49 -11.13
C GLY A 106 9.11 -4.82 -11.84
N LEU A 107 8.78 -4.79 -13.12
CA LEU A 107 8.55 -5.98 -13.95
C LEU A 107 9.84 -6.83 -14.03
N VAL A 108 10.96 -6.21 -14.38
CA VAL A 108 12.27 -6.89 -14.46
C VAL A 108 12.63 -7.48 -13.08
N ALA A 109 12.52 -6.70 -12.01
CA ALA A 109 12.76 -7.19 -10.65
C ALA A 109 11.85 -8.38 -10.30
N SER A 110 10.57 -8.36 -10.71
CA SER A 110 9.64 -9.44 -10.44
C SER A 110 10.01 -10.76 -11.13
N ILE A 111 10.70 -10.70 -12.26
CA ILE A 111 11.19 -11.89 -12.98
C ILE A 111 12.33 -12.56 -12.21
N PHE A 112 13.23 -11.75 -11.62
CA PHE A 112 14.32 -12.27 -10.78
C PHE A 112 13.85 -12.83 -9.42
N LEU A 113 12.67 -12.45 -8.95
CA LEU A 113 12.06 -12.97 -7.73
C LEU A 113 11.40 -14.36 -7.92
N ILE A 114 11.78 -15.13 -8.96
CA ILE A 114 11.27 -16.49 -9.18
C ILE A 114 11.70 -17.37 -7.99
N PRO A 115 10.77 -18.06 -7.30
CA PRO A 115 11.13 -18.87 -6.16
C PRO A 115 12.11 -19.97 -6.59
N ASN A 116 13.20 -20.10 -5.87
CA ASN A 116 14.08 -21.25 -6.04
C ASN A 116 13.28 -22.51 -5.65
N LYS A 117 12.99 -23.38 -6.62
CA LYS A 117 12.20 -24.61 -6.45
C LYS A 117 12.79 -25.55 -5.38
N ASN A 118 14.06 -25.35 -5.01
CA ASN A 118 14.77 -26.15 -4.02
C ASN A 118 14.51 -25.73 -2.56
N ILE A 119 13.90 -24.57 -2.34
CA ILE A 119 13.52 -24.12 -0.99
C ILE A 119 12.15 -24.71 -0.67
N LYS A 120 12.11 -25.80 0.07
CA LYS A 120 10.85 -26.36 0.60
C LYS A 120 10.26 -25.36 1.59
N PRO A 121 8.98 -24.97 1.45
CA PRO A 121 8.31 -24.14 2.42
C PRO A 121 8.37 -24.80 3.80
N ASN A 122 8.72 -24.04 4.83
CA ASN A 122 8.74 -24.55 6.22
C ASN A 122 7.30 -24.64 6.76
N LEU A 123 6.48 -25.42 6.08
CA LEU A 123 5.10 -25.69 6.49
C LEU A 123 5.11 -26.90 7.42
N LYS A 124 5.02 -26.67 8.73
CA LYS A 124 4.83 -27.74 9.72
C LYS A 124 3.55 -28.56 9.51
N ASN A 125 2.58 -28.03 8.75
CA ASN A 125 1.37 -28.73 8.31
C ASN A 125 1.15 -28.44 6.82
N PRO A 126 1.22 -29.45 5.93
CA PRO A 126 0.78 -29.28 4.56
C PRO A 126 -0.71 -28.92 4.60
N THR A 127 -1.03 -27.67 4.25
CA THR A 127 -2.42 -27.29 4.01
C THR A 127 -2.98 -28.27 2.97
N LYS A 128 -4.00 -29.04 3.33
CA LYS A 128 -4.77 -29.84 2.38
C LYS A 128 -5.10 -28.91 1.22
N ASN A 129 -4.85 -29.35 0.00
CA ASN A 129 -5.27 -28.61 -1.21
C ASN A 129 -6.81 -28.54 -1.20
N GLN A 130 -7.32 -27.57 -0.49
CA GLN A 130 -8.76 -27.32 -0.40
C GLN A 130 -9.17 -26.56 -1.67
N ALA A 131 -10.26 -26.99 -2.30
CA ALA A 131 -10.79 -26.27 -3.44
C ALA A 131 -11.20 -24.83 -3.02
N PHE A 132 -11.10 -23.90 -3.96
CA PHE A 132 -11.28 -22.47 -3.70
C PHE A 132 -12.63 -22.14 -3.02
N ILE A 133 -13.72 -22.71 -3.53
CA ILE A 133 -15.08 -22.44 -3.01
C ILE A 133 -15.28 -22.93 -1.56
N PRO A 134 -14.92 -24.17 -1.17
CA PRO A 134 -14.96 -24.60 0.22
C PRO A 134 -14.10 -23.76 1.16
N ALA A 135 -12.88 -23.37 0.73
CA ALA A 135 -12.00 -22.49 1.51
C ALA A 135 -12.63 -21.12 1.76
N LEU A 136 -13.27 -20.55 0.75
CA LEU A 136 -13.98 -19.28 0.83
C LEU A 136 -15.16 -19.35 1.81
N LYS A 137 -15.98 -20.42 1.72
CA LYS A 137 -17.10 -20.66 2.62
C LYS A 137 -16.65 -20.80 4.07
N GLU A 138 -15.56 -21.53 4.31
CA GLU A 138 -14.97 -21.68 5.64
C GLU A 138 -14.49 -20.33 6.19
N ALA A 139 -13.77 -19.54 5.37
CA ALA A 139 -13.28 -18.22 5.75
C ALA A 139 -14.43 -17.28 6.14
N PHE A 140 -15.50 -17.21 5.35
CA PHE A 140 -16.68 -16.39 5.65
C PHE A 140 -17.51 -16.89 6.84
N SER A 141 -17.38 -18.15 7.22
CA SER A 141 -18.02 -18.71 8.42
C SER A 141 -17.26 -18.37 9.70
N HIS A 142 -16.00 -17.94 9.60
CA HIS A 142 -15.14 -17.69 10.76
C HIS A 142 -15.24 -16.22 11.22
N LYS A 143 -15.88 -15.99 12.38
CA LYS A 143 -16.09 -14.64 12.93
C LYS A 143 -14.80 -13.81 13.05
N GLY A 144 -13.67 -14.42 13.46
CA GLY A 144 -12.38 -13.73 13.56
C GLY A 144 -11.87 -13.23 12.21
N TYR A 145 -12.09 -14.00 11.14
CA TYR A 145 -11.74 -13.59 9.78
C TYR A 145 -12.59 -12.40 9.31
N LEU A 146 -13.90 -12.43 9.57
CA LEU A 146 -14.78 -11.32 9.20
C LEU A 146 -14.42 -10.03 9.94
N LEU A 147 -14.14 -10.11 11.26
CA LEU A 147 -13.70 -8.95 12.04
C LEU A 147 -12.35 -8.40 11.57
N LEU A 148 -11.42 -9.28 11.19
CA LEU A 148 -10.14 -8.86 10.63
C LEU A 148 -10.32 -8.13 9.30
N ASN A 149 -11.19 -8.65 8.41
CA ASN A 149 -11.51 -7.98 7.14
C ASN A 149 -12.19 -6.63 7.36
N ALA A 150 -13.11 -6.52 8.32
CA ALA A 150 -13.73 -5.25 8.68
C ALA A 150 -12.68 -4.22 9.15
N GLY A 151 -11.71 -4.64 9.98
CA GLY A 151 -10.58 -3.79 10.37
C GLY A 151 -9.72 -3.36 9.18
N PHE A 152 -9.42 -4.28 8.26
CA PHE A 152 -8.67 -3.97 7.03
C PHE A 152 -9.42 -3.02 6.10
N PHE A 153 -10.74 -3.17 6.00
CA PHE A 153 -11.60 -2.23 5.26
C PHE A 153 -11.46 -0.80 5.81
N VAL A 154 -11.58 -0.63 7.13
CA VAL A 154 -11.42 0.69 7.77
C VAL A 154 -10.03 1.26 7.53
N CYS A 155 -8.98 0.43 7.57
CA CYS A 155 -7.61 0.85 7.29
C CYS A 155 -7.47 1.36 5.85
N GLY A 156 -7.93 0.58 4.86
CA GLY A 156 -7.88 0.97 3.46
C GLY A 156 -8.69 2.24 3.18
N PHE A 157 -9.88 2.35 3.76
CA PHE A 157 -10.73 3.53 3.65
C PHE A 157 -10.02 4.79 4.16
N GLN A 158 -9.39 4.74 5.34
CA GLN A 158 -8.68 5.89 5.91
C GLN A 158 -7.48 6.31 5.07
N ILE A 159 -6.65 5.35 4.62
CA ILE A 159 -5.47 5.66 3.80
C ILE A 159 -5.90 6.34 2.51
N THR A 160 -6.92 5.80 1.84
CA THR A 160 -7.44 6.36 0.59
C THR A 160 -8.05 7.74 0.82
N LEU A 161 -8.84 7.92 1.89
CA LEU A 161 -9.44 9.20 2.25
C LEU A 161 -8.38 10.28 2.44
N VAL A 162 -7.36 9.99 3.24
CA VAL A 162 -6.26 10.93 3.51
C VAL A 162 -5.49 11.24 2.23
N ALA A 163 -5.05 10.22 1.48
CA ALA A 163 -4.27 10.42 0.27
C ALA A 163 -5.01 11.21 -0.81
N THR A 164 -6.32 11.02 -0.93
CA THR A 164 -7.13 11.66 -1.96
C THR A 164 -7.58 13.07 -1.56
N HIS A 165 -7.94 13.29 -0.30
CA HIS A 165 -8.56 14.54 0.12
C HIS A 165 -7.60 15.56 0.74
N ILE A 166 -6.46 15.15 1.29
CA ILE A 166 -5.47 16.09 1.85
C ILE A 166 -5.00 17.13 0.83
N PRO A 167 -4.67 16.78 -0.43
CA PRO A 167 -4.26 17.78 -1.41
C PRO A 167 -5.31 18.87 -1.66
N GLY A 168 -6.57 18.47 -1.86
CA GLY A 168 -7.67 19.40 -2.04
C GLY A 168 -7.92 20.24 -0.78
N TYR A 169 -7.96 19.63 0.39
CA TYR A 169 -8.14 20.34 1.66
C TYR A 169 -7.05 21.39 1.90
N MET A 170 -5.78 21.10 1.61
CA MET A 170 -4.70 22.08 1.74
C MET A 170 -4.83 23.22 0.75
N GLN A 171 -5.25 22.93 -0.47
CA GLN A 171 -5.50 23.94 -1.51
C GLN A 171 -6.66 24.87 -1.12
N ASP A 172 -7.78 24.33 -0.63
CA ASP A 172 -8.94 25.10 -0.16
C ASP A 172 -8.60 26.01 1.02
N ARG A 173 -7.59 25.65 1.81
CA ARG A 173 -7.06 26.46 2.93
C ARG A 173 -5.94 27.43 2.54
N GLY A 174 -5.60 27.53 1.25
CA GLY A 174 -4.57 28.44 0.73
C GLY A 174 -3.14 28.03 1.09
N LEU A 175 -2.91 26.80 1.56
CA LEU A 175 -1.59 26.32 2.03
C LEU A 175 -0.68 25.80 0.90
N GLY A 176 -1.13 25.84 -0.36
CA GLY A 176 -0.35 25.46 -1.53
C GLY A 176 -0.07 23.96 -1.68
N GLY A 177 0.35 23.56 -2.89
CA GLY A 177 0.54 22.13 -3.24
C GLY A 177 1.74 21.48 -2.55
N TRP A 178 2.77 22.22 -2.13
CA TRP A 178 3.92 21.67 -1.40
C TRP A 178 3.54 21.19 0.00
N SER A 179 2.62 21.85 0.68
CA SER A 179 2.16 21.44 2.01
C SER A 179 1.54 20.05 2.00
N ALA A 180 0.67 19.77 1.02
CA ALA A 180 0.09 18.45 0.83
C ALA A 180 1.16 17.37 0.53
N THR A 181 2.12 17.71 -0.31
CA THR A 181 3.23 16.81 -0.67
C THR A 181 4.06 16.43 0.54
N ILE A 182 4.40 17.41 1.38
CA ILE A 182 5.18 17.19 2.61
C ILE A 182 4.41 16.29 3.58
N ILE A 183 3.11 16.52 3.77
CA ILE A 183 2.28 15.70 4.67
C ILE A 183 2.29 14.23 4.19
N LEU A 184 2.01 14.00 2.90
CA LEU A 184 1.99 12.64 2.35
C LEU A 184 3.36 11.96 2.45
N ALA A 185 4.44 12.72 2.24
CA ALA A 185 5.79 12.22 2.41
C ALA A 185 6.09 11.88 3.89
N LEU A 186 5.69 12.73 4.84
CA LEU A 186 5.87 12.47 6.27
C LEU A 186 5.11 11.23 6.72
N ILE A 187 3.86 11.04 6.24
CA ILE A 187 3.11 9.81 6.50
C ILE A 187 3.93 8.59 6.02
N GLY A 188 4.52 8.65 4.83
CA GLY A 188 5.38 7.58 4.32
C GLY A 188 6.63 7.37 5.19
N LEU A 189 7.30 8.45 5.59
CA LEU A 189 8.50 8.41 6.42
C LEU A 189 8.24 7.80 7.80
N PHE A 190 7.24 8.30 8.52
CA PHE A 190 6.89 7.76 9.84
C PHE A 190 6.33 6.34 9.77
N ASN A 191 5.68 5.98 8.65
CA ASN A 191 5.24 4.60 8.43
C ASN A 191 6.42 3.61 8.33
N ILE A 192 7.61 4.03 7.85
CA ILE A 192 8.82 3.18 7.88
C ILE A 192 9.16 2.80 9.31
N PHE A 193 9.28 3.79 10.20
CA PHE A 193 9.60 3.55 11.61
C PHE A 193 8.47 2.78 12.32
N GLY A 194 7.22 3.15 12.05
CA GLY A 194 6.04 2.49 12.61
C GLY A 194 5.98 1.00 12.26
N THR A 195 6.19 0.64 11.00
CA THR A 195 6.13 -0.77 10.54
C THR A 195 7.30 -1.60 11.07
N LEU A 196 8.51 -1.05 11.15
CA LEU A 196 9.66 -1.70 11.78
C LEU A 196 9.43 -1.89 13.28
N GLY A 197 8.96 -0.86 13.97
CA GLY A 197 8.63 -0.91 15.39
C GLY A 197 7.54 -1.93 15.69
N MET A 198 6.45 -1.93 14.92
CA MET A 198 5.37 -2.92 15.06
C MET A 198 5.81 -4.34 14.69
N GLY A 199 6.70 -4.49 13.71
CA GLY A 199 7.36 -5.76 13.39
C GLY A 199 8.14 -6.33 14.57
N TYR A 200 8.92 -5.48 15.25
CA TYR A 200 9.67 -5.84 16.46
C TYR A 200 8.74 -6.14 17.66
N LEU A 201 7.77 -5.27 17.92
CA LEU A 201 6.81 -5.46 19.01
C LEU A 201 5.96 -6.72 18.81
N GLY A 202 5.64 -7.08 17.56
CA GLY A 202 4.90 -8.29 17.21
C GLY A 202 5.68 -9.60 17.50
N THR A 203 6.99 -9.55 17.79
CA THR A 203 7.75 -10.69 18.31
C THR A 203 7.53 -10.88 19.82
N LYS A 204 7.14 -9.84 20.54
CA LYS A 204 7.01 -9.84 22.00
C LYS A 204 5.56 -9.84 22.48
N TYR A 205 4.66 -9.17 21.76
CA TYR A 205 3.26 -8.99 22.13
C TYR A 205 2.32 -9.62 21.11
N SER A 206 1.09 -9.87 21.51
CA SER A 206 0.09 -10.40 20.60
C SER A 206 -0.28 -9.39 19.51
N ASN A 207 -0.29 -9.81 18.24
CA ASN A 207 -0.65 -8.96 17.11
C ASN A 207 -2.06 -8.34 17.25
N LYS A 208 -2.97 -9.07 17.91
CA LYS A 208 -4.34 -8.59 18.19
C LYS A 208 -4.31 -7.35 19.10
N MET A 209 -3.53 -7.38 20.18
CA MET A 209 -3.41 -6.26 21.11
C MET A 209 -2.76 -5.06 20.42
N LEU A 210 -1.65 -5.28 19.70
CA LEU A 210 -0.94 -4.23 18.96
C LEU A 210 -1.84 -3.54 17.95
N LEU A 211 -2.63 -4.32 17.19
CA LEU A 211 -3.56 -3.78 16.21
C LEU A 211 -4.64 -2.92 16.88
N SER A 212 -5.19 -3.36 18.01
CA SER A 212 -6.21 -2.61 18.75
C SER A 212 -5.66 -1.27 19.28
N VAL A 213 -4.45 -1.28 19.85
CA VAL A 213 -3.78 -0.06 20.32
C VAL A 213 -3.53 0.91 19.17
N LEU A 214 -3.05 0.40 18.03
CA LEU A 214 -2.78 1.21 16.84
C LEU A 214 -4.05 1.89 16.31
N TYR A 215 -5.17 1.17 16.19
CA TYR A 215 -6.43 1.78 15.73
C TYR A 215 -6.98 2.78 16.74
N PHE A 216 -6.86 2.51 18.03
CA PHE A 216 -7.29 3.43 19.06
C PHE A 216 -6.47 4.73 19.07
N ALA A 217 -5.13 4.62 18.98
CA ALA A 217 -4.25 5.78 18.87
C ALA A 217 -4.56 6.61 17.61
N ARG A 218 -4.77 5.94 16.48
CA ARG A 218 -5.14 6.61 15.22
C ARG A 218 -6.48 7.36 15.34
N ALA A 219 -7.48 6.78 15.99
CA ALA A 219 -8.76 7.44 16.21
C ALA A 219 -8.58 8.73 17.04
N ILE A 220 -7.75 8.69 18.09
CA ILE A 220 -7.43 9.88 18.89
C ILE A 220 -6.75 10.96 18.04
N VAL A 221 -5.74 10.59 17.24
CA VAL A 221 -5.02 11.54 16.38
C VAL A 221 -5.98 12.20 15.37
N ILE A 222 -6.86 11.45 14.74
CA ILE A 222 -7.86 11.99 13.81
C ILE A 222 -8.81 12.95 14.53
N CYS A 223 -9.31 12.59 15.72
CA CYS A 223 -10.15 13.48 16.51
C CYS A 223 -9.43 14.79 16.85
N ILE A 224 -8.20 14.71 17.32
CA ILE A 224 -7.39 15.89 17.61
C ILE A 224 -7.24 16.78 16.36
N PHE A 225 -6.93 16.18 15.21
CA PHE A 225 -6.77 16.92 13.96
C PHE A 225 -8.03 17.68 13.53
N ILE A 226 -9.21 17.09 13.72
CA ILE A 226 -10.50 17.72 13.37
C ILE A 226 -10.77 18.98 14.23
N PHE A 227 -10.38 18.96 15.50
CA PHE A 227 -10.62 20.05 16.44
C PHE A 227 -9.52 21.12 16.45
N LEU A 228 -8.36 20.86 15.86
CA LEU A 228 -7.27 21.85 15.78
C LEU A 228 -7.51 22.83 14.62
N PRO A 229 -7.10 24.11 14.78
CA PRO A 229 -7.18 25.07 13.70
C PRO A 229 -6.29 24.63 12.52
N PRO A 230 -6.78 24.71 11.28
CA PRO A 230 -6.01 24.32 10.11
C PRO A 230 -4.81 25.25 9.91
N SER A 231 -3.62 24.71 10.12
CA SER A 231 -2.34 25.39 9.90
C SER A 231 -1.32 24.41 9.34
N LEU A 232 -0.23 24.93 8.76
CA LEU A 232 0.86 24.09 8.28
C LEU A 232 1.44 23.22 9.41
N TYR A 233 1.53 23.77 10.62
CA TYR A 233 2.06 23.03 11.79
C TYR A 233 1.13 21.87 12.20
N THR A 234 -0.18 22.10 12.25
CA THR A 234 -1.14 21.03 12.58
C THR A 234 -1.16 19.95 11.50
N ALA A 235 -0.99 20.33 10.24
CA ALA A 235 -0.90 19.40 9.13
C ALA A 235 0.38 18.54 9.17
N ILE A 236 1.53 19.14 9.49
CA ILE A 236 2.80 18.43 9.68
C ILE A 236 2.72 17.49 10.90
N PHE A 237 2.07 17.92 11.98
CA PHE A 237 1.90 17.10 13.18
C PHE A 237 0.97 15.89 12.93
N PHE A 238 0.02 16.03 12.03
CA PHE A 238 -0.90 14.96 11.64
C PHE A 238 -0.22 13.91 10.74
N GLY A 239 0.69 14.33 9.84
CA GLY A 239 1.42 13.43 8.92
C GLY A 239 2.51 12.66 9.63
#